data_cb0cb61fa8bbc5e9b1c38e0c7a189885
#
_entry.id   cb0cb61fa8bbc5e9b1c38e0c7a189885
#
_cell.length_a   1.000
_cell.length_b   1.000
_cell.length_c   1.000
_cell.angle_alpha   90.00
_cell.angle_beta   90.00
_cell.angle_gamma   90.00
#
_symmetry.space_group_name_H-M   'P 1'
#
loop_
_entity.id
_entity.type
_entity.pdbx_description
1 polymer ?
#
loop_
_entity_poly.entity_id
_entity_poly.type
_entity_poly.pdbx_seq_one_letter_code
_entity_poly.pdbx_strand_id
1 'polypeptide(L)' 'MADTKQEYIEAYQTWSNHLEAVHKVLLEGQRLEPPKLKGLLNREARSKERYDHARRQLLGLSE' A
#
# COMPACT_ATOMS: atom_id res chain seq x y z
N MET A 1 4.78 -14.98 18.29
CA MET A 1 5.78 -14.08 17.72
C MET A 1 5.37 -13.63 16.34
N ALA A 2 5.50 -12.35 16.09
CA ALA A 2 5.18 -11.85 14.75
C ALA A 2 6.22 -12.38 13.77
N ASP A 3 5.74 -12.98 12.69
CA ASP A 3 6.61 -13.44 11.62
C ASP A 3 6.87 -12.26 10.69
N THR A 4 8.07 -11.74 10.71
CA THR A 4 8.46 -10.58 9.91
C THR A 4 8.22 -10.82 8.42
N LYS A 5 8.47 -12.04 7.98
CA LYS A 5 8.24 -12.41 6.59
C LYS A 5 6.75 -12.38 6.24
N GLN A 6 5.92 -12.89 7.13
CA GLN A 6 4.48 -12.88 6.93
C GLN A 6 3.93 -11.46 6.94
N GLU A 7 4.42 -10.62 7.84
CA GLU A 7 4.02 -9.21 7.87
C GLU A 7 4.38 -8.50 6.57
N TYR A 8 5.54 -8.81 6.02
CA TYR A 8 5.96 -8.23 4.75
C TYR A 8 5.02 -8.64 3.63
N ILE A 9 4.70 -9.93 3.55
CA ILE A 9 3.80 -10.45 2.50
C ILE A 9 2.43 -9.81 2.59
N GLU A 10 1.87 -9.73 3.79
CA GLU A 10 0.55 -9.12 4.01
C GLU A 10 0.56 -7.64 3.67
N ALA A 11 1.60 -6.93 4.08
CA ALA A 11 1.71 -5.51 3.79
C ALA A 11 1.85 -5.27 2.28
N TYR A 12 2.62 -6.11 1.60
CA TYR A 12 2.76 -6.03 0.16
C TYR A 12 1.43 -6.26 -0.55
N GLN A 13 0.69 -7.29 -0.14
CA GLN A 13 -0.60 -7.60 -0.74
C GLN A 13 -1.61 -6.47 -0.54
N THR A 14 -1.65 -5.89 0.64
CA THR A 14 -2.55 -4.79 0.94
C THR A 14 -2.21 -3.58 0.08
N TRP A 15 -0.93 -3.23 0.03
CA TRP A 15 -0.50 -2.10 -0.79
C TRP A 15 -0.76 -2.37 -2.27
N SER A 16 -0.45 -3.57 -2.74
CA SER A 16 -0.66 -3.94 -4.14
C SER A 16 -2.13 -3.80 -4.54
N ASN A 17 -3.05 -4.19 -3.66
CA ASN A 17 -4.48 -4.06 -3.92
C ASN A 17 -4.88 -2.58 -4.05
N HIS A 18 -4.38 -1.74 -3.16
CA HIS A 18 -4.68 -0.31 -3.21
C HIS A 18 -4.03 0.35 -4.42
N LEU A 19 -2.82 -0.08 -4.75
CA LEU A 19 -2.11 0.43 -5.91
C LEU A 19 -2.85 0.09 -7.21
N GLU A 20 -3.39 -1.12 -7.29
CA GLU A 20 -4.18 -1.54 -8.45
C GLU A 20 -5.42 -0.66 -8.61
N ALA A 21 -6.08 -0.34 -7.50
CA ALA A 21 -7.25 0.55 -7.55
C ALA A 21 -6.88 1.95 -8.04
N VAL A 22 -5.72 2.46 -7.60
CA VAL A 22 -5.22 3.75 -8.06
C VAL A 22 -4.92 3.68 -9.56
N HIS A 23 -4.31 2.59 -10.01
CA HIS A 23 -3.99 2.42 -11.43
C HIS A 23 -5.25 2.40 -12.30
N LYS A 24 -6.32 1.81 -11.83
CA LYS A 24 -7.58 1.81 -12.58
C LYS A 24 -8.08 3.22 -12.84
N VAL A 25 -7.96 4.08 -11.83
CA VAL A 25 -8.37 5.47 -11.98
C VAL A 25 -7.45 6.21 -12.95
N LEU A 26 -6.15 6.03 -12.79
CA LEU A 26 -5.15 6.78 -13.58
C LEU A 26 -5.01 6.26 -15.00
N LEU A 27 -5.08 4.95 -15.18
CA LEU A 27 -4.76 4.34 -16.47
C LEU A 27 -5.98 3.98 -17.28
N GLU A 28 -7.11 3.68 -16.64
CA GLU A 28 -8.33 3.30 -17.33
C GLU A 28 -9.34 4.44 -17.44
N GLY A 29 -8.97 5.61 -16.91
CA GLY A 29 -9.82 6.79 -17.05
C GLY A 29 -11.08 6.76 -16.20
N GLN A 30 -11.13 5.91 -15.18
CA GLN A 30 -12.28 5.88 -14.29
C GLN A 30 -12.33 7.19 -13.51
N ARG A 31 -13.48 7.84 -13.56
CA ARG A 31 -13.65 9.11 -12.85
C ARG A 31 -14.19 8.89 -11.46
N LEU A 32 -13.52 9.49 -10.48
CA LEU A 32 -13.97 9.52 -9.11
C LEU A 32 -14.14 10.96 -8.67
N GLU A 33 -15.11 11.18 -7.80
CA GLU A 33 -15.27 12.48 -7.19
C GLU A 33 -14.06 12.81 -6.32
N PRO A 34 -13.66 14.10 -6.23
CA PRO A 34 -12.46 14.47 -5.48
C PRO A 34 -12.34 13.89 -4.07
N PRO A 35 -13.39 13.85 -3.23
CA PRO A 35 -13.28 13.25 -1.91
C PRO A 35 -12.96 11.75 -1.97
N LYS A 36 -13.57 11.04 -2.92
CA LYS A 36 -13.31 9.60 -3.08
C LYS A 36 -11.90 9.35 -3.60
N LEU A 37 -11.45 10.17 -4.54
CA LEU A 37 -10.10 10.07 -5.07
C LEU A 37 -9.08 10.32 -3.98
N LYS A 38 -9.28 11.34 -3.16
CA LYS A 38 -8.39 11.65 -2.06
C LYS A 38 -8.31 10.49 -1.08
N GLY A 39 -9.46 9.89 -0.74
CA GLY A 39 -9.49 8.73 0.14
C GLY A 39 -8.74 7.55 -0.43
N LEU A 40 -8.89 7.30 -1.72
CA LEU A 40 -8.20 6.22 -2.40
C LEU A 40 -6.68 6.42 -2.35
N LEU A 41 -6.22 7.62 -2.65
CA LEU A 41 -4.79 7.94 -2.62
C LEU A 41 -4.21 7.85 -1.22
N ASN A 42 -4.97 8.28 -0.21
CA ASN A 42 -4.54 8.19 1.18
C ASN A 42 -4.38 6.74 1.63
N ARG A 43 -5.31 5.87 1.22
CA ARG A 43 -5.22 4.45 1.56
C ARG A 43 -4.01 3.80 0.92
N GLU A 44 -3.73 4.13 -0.33
CA GLU A 44 -2.55 3.61 -1.02
C GLU A 44 -1.28 4.08 -0.31
N ALA A 45 -1.19 5.36 0.03
CA ALA A 45 -0.02 5.91 0.69
C ALA A 45 0.22 5.27 2.05
N ARG A 46 -0.83 5.06 2.85
CA ARG A 46 -0.71 4.41 4.15
C ARG A 46 -0.27 2.96 4.01
N SER A 47 -0.81 2.27 3.02
CA SER A 47 -0.43 0.88 2.77
C SER A 47 1.04 0.78 2.38
N LYS A 48 1.51 1.74 1.59
CA LYS A 48 2.90 1.79 1.18
C LYS A 48 3.83 2.03 2.37
N GLU A 49 3.44 2.91 3.29
CA GLU A 49 4.23 3.15 4.49
C GLU A 49 4.39 1.88 5.32
N ARG A 50 3.30 1.13 5.47
CA ARG A 50 3.33 -0.13 6.19
C ARG A 50 4.23 -1.14 5.47
N TYR A 51 4.15 -1.18 4.16
CA TYR A 51 4.99 -2.05 3.35
C TYR A 51 6.46 -1.68 3.50
N ASP A 52 6.80 -0.40 3.43
CA ASP A 52 8.17 0.07 3.58
C ASP A 52 8.73 -0.30 4.96
N HIS A 53 7.90 -0.14 6.00
CA HIS A 53 8.30 -0.49 7.35
C HIS A 53 8.61 -1.99 7.47
N ALA A 54 7.71 -2.82 6.95
CA ALA A 54 7.90 -4.28 6.99
C ALA A 54 9.14 -4.68 6.18
N ARG A 55 9.36 -4.00 5.07
CA ARG A 55 10.53 -4.26 4.23
C ARG A 55 11.83 -3.96 4.98
N ARG A 56 11.88 -2.83 5.68
CA ARG A 56 13.06 -2.47 6.46
C ARG A 56 13.34 -3.48 7.55
N GLN A 57 12.31 -3.94 8.23
CA GLN A 57 12.49 -4.94 9.27
C GLN A 57 13.00 -6.26 8.72
N LEU A 58 12.47 -6.67 7.58
CA LEU A 58 12.88 -7.90 6.94
C LEU A 58 14.33 -7.83 6.48
N LEU A 59 14.76 -6.66 6.02
CA LEU A 59 16.15 -6.44 5.59
C LEU A 59 17.11 -6.21 6.76
N GLY A 60 16.58 -6.09 7.97
CA GLY A 60 17.40 -5.82 9.13
C GLY A 60 17.77 -4.36 9.30
N LEU A 61 17.11 -3.48 8.57
CA LEU A 61 17.35 -2.05 8.67
C LEU A 61 16.42 -1.46 9.73
N SER A 62 16.88 -1.44 10.96
CA SER A 62 16.10 -0.84 12.04
C SER A 62 16.39 0.64 12.15
N GLU A 63 15.35 1.38 12.51
CA GLU A 63 15.52 2.80 12.79
C GLU A 63 15.80 3.04 14.26
#